data_30dddfd13b76f36b752afebc6bdacd17
#
_entry.id   30dddfd13b76f36b752afebc6bdacd17
#
_cell.length_a   1.000
_cell.length_b   1.000
_cell.length_c   1.000
_cell.angle_alpha   90.00
_cell.angle_beta   90.00
_cell.angle_gamma   90.00
#
_symmetry.space_group_name_H-M   'P 1'
#
loop_
_entity.id
_entity.type
_entity.pdbx_description
1 polymer ?
#
loop_
_entity_poly.entity_id
_entity_poly.type
_entity_poly.pdbx_seq_one_letter_code
_entity_poly.pdbx_strand_id
1 'polypeptide(L)'
;MISQICDLIFKGEKMKIIIKVFKVFVPILLLGTANLSAADCTHKIGSVLSLTGAYGAHGVPISRAAQMGVEHVNEARKQLGVGCDLVYDVRDSNTQASVAVDAARKLIDIEGVTALVGPISSGITAPLLSSVTVEKNVVVVATASTSSTFTNMGKRGETKGLFFRTLPADALQAVAAAIMAYNAGFRKPSILYWNNDWGKNNKTEFVEAFKALGGDIAQTVPFNPDQASYRAEITKSLEGNPDSLYMLSNIQDGVKHFRDWIRFDGPQNFIMPQGMNDSSFVDTVGHDLLKNAWFISPGTPANSSLNQMESDFQKRWDASPKGPGRTSGYDSGVLIGLAMVTADIRGMDIKGPTLAKIIRELTGPTGKHHYGGVSGMKDAIASIQKGDDIWYVGATGPINFDPYGDVAVPFVQMKLEGGDYKEVGGISLDQVNEVKAKVRSMK
;
A
#
# COMPACT_ATOMS: atom_id res chain seq x y z
N MET A 1 9.23 -45.10 -58.16
CA MET A 1 9.20 -46.14 -57.13
C MET A 1 7.93 -46.13 -56.28
N ILE A 2 7.08 -45.13 -56.39
CA ILE A 2 5.77 -45.03 -55.68
C ILE A 2 4.62 -45.55 -56.58
N SER A 3 4.75 -45.59 -57.88
CA SER A 3 3.69 -46.06 -58.79
C SER A 3 3.58 -47.60 -58.91
N GLN A 4 4.58 -48.35 -58.50
CA GLN A 4 4.54 -49.85 -58.58
C GLN A 4 4.00 -50.52 -57.32
N ILE A 5 3.73 -49.75 -56.25
CA ILE A 5 3.16 -50.30 -54.98
C ILE A 5 1.63 -50.21 -55.00
N CYS A 6 1.03 -49.39 -55.83
CA CYS A 6 -0.44 -49.26 -55.91
C CYS A 6 -1.13 -50.41 -56.65
N ASP A 7 -0.46 -51.14 -57.55
CA ASP A 7 -1.11 -52.18 -58.31
C ASP A 7 -1.15 -53.61 -57.65
N LEU A 8 -0.48 -53.76 -56.52
CA LEU A 8 -0.45 -55.03 -55.79
C LEU A 8 -1.46 -55.18 -54.66
N ILE A 9 -2.22 -54.13 -54.35
CA ILE A 9 -3.15 -54.11 -53.20
C ILE A 9 -4.62 -54.28 -53.62
N PHE A 10 -4.92 -54.39 -54.91
CA PHE A 10 -6.31 -54.40 -55.42
C PHE A 10 -6.77 -55.77 -55.92
N LYS A 11 -6.43 -56.87 -55.30
CA LYS A 11 -7.12 -58.15 -55.53
C LYS A 11 -7.33 -58.94 -54.24
N GLY A 12 -8.58 -59.06 -53.83
CA GLY A 12 -9.02 -60.13 -52.93
C GLY A 12 -9.34 -59.72 -51.47
N GLU A 13 -10.02 -60.60 -50.81
CA GLU A 13 -10.65 -60.53 -49.49
C GLU A 13 -9.84 -59.99 -48.30
N LYS A 14 -8.55 -59.71 -48.50
CA LYS A 14 -7.69 -59.14 -47.40
C LYS A 14 -7.94 -57.68 -47.06
N MET A 15 -8.73 -56.97 -47.88
CA MET A 15 -9.03 -55.55 -47.68
C MET A 15 -10.09 -55.33 -46.56
N LYS A 16 -10.95 -56.35 -46.30
CA LYS A 16 -11.95 -56.21 -45.21
C LYS A 16 -11.38 -56.29 -43.78
N ILE A 17 -10.23 -56.90 -43.62
CA ILE A 17 -9.58 -57.06 -42.30
C ILE A 17 -8.76 -55.78 -41.99
N ILE A 18 -8.10 -55.18 -42.99
CA ILE A 18 -7.28 -53.96 -42.82
C ILE A 18 -8.16 -52.77 -42.46
N ILE A 19 -9.35 -52.66 -43.10
CA ILE A 19 -10.29 -51.57 -42.81
C ILE A 19 -10.95 -51.72 -41.45
N LYS A 20 -11.15 -52.92 -40.92
CA LYS A 20 -11.65 -53.15 -39.55
C LYS A 20 -10.61 -52.81 -38.48
N VAL A 21 -9.34 -53.09 -38.72
CA VAL A 21 -8.26 -52.75 -37.78
C VAL A 21 -8.01 -51.23 -37.78
N PHE A 22 -8.10 -50.56 -38.94
CA PHE A 22 -7.95 -49.09 -38.99
C PHE A 22 -9.14 -48.33 -38.39
N LYS A 23 -10.35 -48.90 -38.40
CA LYS A 23 -11.55 -48.25 -37.76
C LYS A 23 -11.55 -48.40 -36.21
N VAL A 24 -10.79 -49.32 -35.65
CA VAL A 24 -10.71 -49.51 -34.21
C VAL A 24 -9.53 -48.72 -33.59
N PHE A 25 -8.50 -48.42 -34.38
CA PHE A 25 -7.30 -47.72 -33.87
C PHE A 25 -7.35 -46.17 -34.02
N VAL A 26 -8.13 -45.61 -34.93
CA VAL A 26 -8.27 -44.16 -35.14
C VAL A 26 -8.98 -43.43 -33.98
N PRO A 27 -10.00 -43.99 -33.28
CA PRO A 27 -10.59 -43.28 -32.15
C PRO A 27 -9.76 -43.32 -30.85
N ILE A 28 -8.73 -44.17 -30.74
CA ILE A 28 -7.88 -44.26 -29.52
C ILE A 28 -6.71 -43.24 -29.59
N LEU A 29 -6.35 -42.77 -30.78
CA LEU A 29 -5.30 -41.76 -30.94
C LEU A 29 -5.79 -40.29 -30.78
N LEU A 30 -7.13 -40.09 -30.62
CA LEU A 30 -7.74 -38.77 -30.40
C LEU A 30 -8.20 -38.51 -28.97
N LEU A 31 -7.94 -39.48 -28.04
CA LEU A 31 -8.13 -39.32 -26.60
C LEU A 31 -6.83 -39.23 -25.80
N GLY A 32 -5.73 -38.99 -26.48
CA GLY A 32 -4.58 -38.33 -25.86
C GLY A 32 -5.00 -36.92 -25.55
N THR A 33 -5.68 -36.71 -24.43
CA THR A 33 -5.68 -35.41 -23.77
C THR A 33 -4.24 -35.00 -23.69
N ALA A 34 -3.82 -34.08 -24.53
CA ALA A 34 -2.70 -33.26 -24.21
C ALA A 34 -3.06 -32.67 -22.84
N ASN A 35 -2.62 -33.29 -21.77
CA ASN A 35 -2.18 -32.56 -20.61
C ASN A 35 -1.12 -31.62 -21.18
N LEU A 36 -1.54 -30.49 -21.75
CA LEU A 36 -0.70 -29.33 -21.76
C LEU A 36 -0.41 -29.15 -20.27
N SER A 37 0.74 -29.68 -19.86
CA SER A 37 1.43 -29.24 -18.67
C SER A 37 1.33 -27.73 -18.78
N ALA A 38 0.55 -27.09 -17.92
CA ALA A 38 0.57 -25.63 -17.84
C ALA A 38 2.05 -25.30 -17.77
N ALA A 39 2.61 -24.70 -18.80
CA ALA A 39 3.98 -24.28 -18.76
C ALA A 39 4.13 -23.55 -17.43
N ASP A 40 5.15 -23.89 -16.64
CA ASP A 40 5.42 -23.27 -15.34
C ASP A 40 5.60 -21.77 -15.57
N CYS A 41 4.48 -21.05 -15.70
CA CYS A 41 4.49 -19.60 -15.91
C CYS A 41 4.59 -18.92 -14.54
N THR A 42 5.34 -17.85 -14.50
CA THR A 42 5.59 -17.09 -13.28
C THR A 42 5.47 -15.60 -13.57
N HIS A 43 4.68 -14.90 -12.76
CA HIS A 43 4.65 -13.44 -12.74
C HIS A 43 5.44 -12.92 -11.55
N LYS A 44 6.35 -12.00 -11.82
CA LYS A 44 7.14 -11.35 -10.79
C LYS A 44 6.48 -10.03 -10.39
N ILE A 45 6.21 -9.89 -9.10
CA ILE A 45 5.76 -8.67 -8.45
C ILE A 45 6.98 -8.03 -7.81
N GLY A 46 7.41 -6.88 -8.35
CA GLY A 46 8.51 -6.13 -7.77
C GLY A 46 8.08 -5.32 -6.55
N SER A 47 9.03 -5.02 -5.70
CA SER A 47 8.83 -4.12 -4.58
C SER A 47 10.08 -3.29 -4.32
N VAL A 48 9.88 -2.01 -4.03
CA VAL A 48 10.96 -1.12 -3.62
C VAL A 48 10.55 -0.49 -2.30
N LEU A 49 11.15 -0.95 -1.20
CA LEU A 49 10.80 -0.53 0.16
C LEU A 49 12.06 -0.08 0.92
N SER A 50 11.87 0.77 1.92
CA SER A 50 12.95 1.19 2.82
C SER A 50 13.16 0.13 3.91
N LEU A 51 13.91 -0.94 3.58
CA LEU A 51 14.22 -2.01 4.56
C LEU A 51 15.30 -1.56 5.55
N THR A 52 16.10 -0.58 5.15
CA THR A 52 17.12 0.09 5.98
C THR A 52 16.97 1.61 5.88
N GLY A 53 17.83 2.35 6.61
CA GLY A 53 17.77 3.81 6.68
C GLY A 53 16.64 4.31 7.59
N ALA A 54 16.25 5.56 7.43
CA ALA A 54 15.36 6.27 8.35
C ALA A 54 13.94 5.68 8.48
N TYR A 55 13.48 4.86 7.52
CA TYR A 55 12.22 4.12 7.58
C TYR A 55 12.40 2.60 7.79
N GLY A 56 13.61 2.11 8.08
CA GLY A 56 13.88 0.68 8.22
C GLY A 56 12.98 -0.03 9.25
N ALA A 57 12.66 0.63 10.36
CA ALA A 57 11.76 0.10 11.38
C ALA A 57 10.35 -0.20 10.87
N HIS A 58 9.86 0.59 9.89
CA HIS A 58 8.57 0.36 9.25
C HIS A 58 8.69 -0.56 8.01
N GLY A 59 9.80 -0.47 7.28
CA GLY A 59 9.96 -1.13 5.99
C GLY A 59 9.90 -2.65 6.05
N VAL A 60 10.57 -3.24 7.01
CA VAL A 60 10.60 -4.71 7.16
C VAL A 60 9.21 -5.27 7.47
N PRO A 61 8.45 -4.78 8.48
CA PRO A 61 7.09 -5.26 8.72
C PRO A 61 6.13 -5.04 7.55
N ILE A 62 6.24 -3.91 6.84
CA ILE A 62 5.42 -3.62 5.64
C ILE A 62 5.76 -4.61 4.52
N SER A 63 7.05 -4.89 4.28
CA SER A 63 7.48 -5.87 3.29
C SER A 63 6.94 -7.28 3.58
N ARG A 64 7.00 -7.70 4.84
CA ARG A 64 6.43 -8.99 5.29
C ARG A 64 4.93 -9.07 5.05
N ALA A 65 4.21 -8.00 5.35
CA ALA A 65 2.77 -7.93 5.11
C ALA A 65 2.44 -7.99 3.60
N ALA A 66 3.17 -7.26 2.77
CA ALA A 66 3.00 -7.30 1.31
C ALA A 66 3.29 -8.69 0.74
N GLN A 67 4.38 -9.30 1.15
CA GLN A 67 4.73 -10.68 0.78
C GLN A 67 3.61 -11.65 1.13
N MET A 68 3.07 -11.56 2.35
CA MET A 68 1.95 -12.40 2.80
C MET A 68 0.70 -12.18 1.95
N GLY A 69 0.40 -10.95 1.56
CA GLY A 69 -0.72 -10.64 0.66
C GLY A 69 -0.56 -11.34 -0.70
N VAL A 70 0.63 -11.27 -1.30
CA VAL A 70 0.95 -12.00 -2.55
C VAL A 70 0.81 -13.51 -2.37
N GLU A 71 1.33 -14.04 -1.27
CA GLU A 71 1.31 -15.48 -0.99
C GLU A 71 -0.10 -16.01 -0.76
N HIS A 72 -1.00 -15.25 -0.09
CA HIS A 72 -2.40 -15.63 0.07
C HIS A 72 -3.11 -15.75 -1.29
N VAL A 73 -2.86 -14.82 -2.22
CA VAL A 73 -3.38 -14.91 -3.59
C VAL A 73 -2.77 -16.10 -4.32
N ASN A 74 -1.44 -16.29 -4.23
CA ASN A 74 -0.73 -17.35 -4.91
C ASN A 74 -1.19 -18.74 -4.43
N GLU A 75 -1.39 -18.92 -3.14
CA GLU A 75 -1.91 -20.17 -2.60
C GLU A 75 -3.36 -20.43 -3.03
N ALA A 76 -4.21 -19.39 -2.98
CA ALA A 76 -5.60 -19.50 -3.41
C ALA A 76 -5.73 -19.88 -4.90
N ARG A 77 -4.98 -19.19 -5.80
CA ARG A 77 -4.98 -19.53 -7.23
C ARG A 77 -4.46 -20.94 -7.49
N LYS A 78 -3.43 -21.37 -6.74
CA LYS A 78 -2.85 -22.72 -6.84
C LYS A 78 -3.86 -23.79 -6.46
N GLN A 79 -4.60 -23.60 -5.37
CA GLN A 79 -5.68 -24.51 -4.97
C GLN A 79 -6.81 -24.61 -6.00
N LEU A 80 -7.02 -23.59 -6.80
CA LEU A 80 -8.00 -23.56 -7.89
C LEU A 80 -7.42 -24.00 -9.25
N GLY A 81 -6.11 -24.20 -9.35
CA GLY A 81 -5.43 -24.57 -10.59
C GLY A 81 -5.50 -23.51 -11.69
N VAL A 82 -5.45 -22.22 -11.34
CA VAL A 82 -5.60 -21.10 -12.29
C VAL A 82 -4.44 -20.12 -12.25
N GLY A 83 -4.19 -19.45 -13.37
CA GLY A 83 -3.17 -18.43 -13.51
C GLY A 83 -1.74 -18.95 -13.30
N CYS A 84 -0.79 -18.02 -13.36
CA CYS A 84 0.64 -18.28 -13.18
C CYS A 84 1.06 -18.16 -11.71
N ASP A 85 2.19 -18.76 -11.35
CA ASP A 85 2.81 -18.55 -10.03
C ASP A 85 3.16 -17.08 -9.81
N LEU A 86 2.96 -16.59 -8.60
CA LEU A 86 3.31 -15.23 -8.20
C LEU A 86 4.59 -15.25 -7.34
N VAL A 87 5.59 -14.48 -7.73
CA VAL A 87 6.85 -14.32 -6.98
C VAL A 87 6.99 -12.87 -6.55
N TYR A 88 7.19 -12.64 -5.25
CA TYR A 88 7.45 -11.32 -4.68
C TYR A 88 8.96 -11.09 -4.57
N ASP A 89 9.46 -10.03 -5.22
CA ASP A 89 10.87 -9.65 -5.24
C ASP A 89 11.04 -8.23 -4.68
N VAL A 90 11.60 -8.12 -3.49
CA VAL A 90 11.79 -6.85 -2.79
C VAL A 90 13.24 -6.36 -2.87
N ARG A 91 13.40 -5.05 -3.12
CA ARG A 91 14.67 -4.33 -3.12
C ARG A 91 14.66 -3.25 -2.04
N ASP A 92 15.77 -3.12 -1.35
CA ASP A 92 15.97 -2.06 -0.36
C ASP A 92 16.29 -0.72 -1.04
N SER A 93 15.56 0.31 -0.68
CA SER A 93 15.82 1.68 -1.10
C SER A 93 16.78 2.43 -0.17
N ASN A 94 17.12 1.85 0.98
CA ASN A 94 17.88 2.52 2.04
C ASN A 94 17.32 3.92 2.40
N THR A 95 16.02 4.12 2.22
CA THR A 95 15.33 5.43 2.35
C THR A 95 15.93 6.54 1.46
N GLN A 96 16.54 6.18 0.33
CA GLN A 96 17.19 7.10 -0.63
C GLN A 96 16.57 6.99 -2.01
N ALA A 97 16.20 8.14 -2.61
CA ALA A 97 15.50 8.18 -3.89
C ALA A 97 16.35 7.63 -5.04
N SER A 98 17.65 7.92 -5.10
CA SER A 98 18.55 7.40 -6.14
C SER A 98 18.65 5.88 -6.09
N VAL A 99 18.81 5.31 -4.89
CA VAL A 99 18.87 3.84 -4.70
C VAL A 99 17.56 3.18 -5.12
N ALA A 100 16.41 3.80 -4.78
CA ALA A 100 15.10 3.31 -5.18
C ALA A 100 14.89 3.32 -6.71
N VAL A 101 15.29 4.40 -7.38
CA VAL A 101 15.22 4.54 -8.84
C VAL A 101 16.07 3.47 -9.53
N ASP A 102 17.30 3.24 -9.07
CA ASP A 102 18.19 2.21 -9.63
C ASP A 102 17.65 0.80 -9.38
N ALA A 103 17.10 0.54 -8.19
CA ALA A 103 16.47 -0.73 -7.87
C ALA A 103 15.24 -1.00 -8.75
N ALA A 104 14.38 0.00 -8.95
CA ALA A 104 13.21 -0.09 -9.83
C ALA A 104 13.61 -0.35 -11.28
N ARG A 105 14.63 0.34 -11.80
CA ARG A 105 15.13 0.09 -13.16
C ARG A 105 15.60 -1.36 -13.35
N LYS A 106 16.32 -1.92 -12.38
CA LYS A 106 16.74 -3.32 -12.45
C LYS A 106 15.55 -4.28 -12.48
N LEU A 107 14.56 -4.07 -11.60
CA LEU A 107 13.33 -4.88 -11.60
C LEU A 107 12.56 -4.79 -12.92
N ILE A 108 12.49 -3.60 -13.52
CA ILE A 108 11.69 -3.35 -14.72
C ILE A 108 12.46 -3.75 -15.99
N ASP A 109 13.68 -3.22 -16.19
CA ASP A 109 14.40 -3.35 -17.46
C ASP A 109 15.08 -4.71 -17.61
N ILE A 110 15.48 -5.35 -16.49
CA ILE A 110 16.19 -6.65 -16.51
C ILE A 110 15.25 -7.80 -16.21
N GLU A 111 14.35 -7.62 -15.22
CA GLU A 111 13.54 -8.71 -14.71
C GLU A 111 12.09 -8.68 -15.23
N GLY A 112 11.74 -7.67 -16.04
CA GLY A 112 10.46 -7.57 -16.71
C GLY A 112 9.25 -7.28 -15.81
N VAL A 113 9.47 -6.70 -14.64
CA VAL A 113 8.40 -6.37 -13.68
C VAL A 113 7.47 -5.31 -14.27
N THR A 114 6.16 -5.54 -14.18
CA THR A 114 5.10 -4.65 -14.67
C THR A 114 4.27 -4.00 -13.57
N ALA A 115 4.51 -4.41 -12.32
CA ALA A 115 3.84 -3.88 -11.14
C ALA A 115 4.79 -3.80 -9.93
N LEU A 116 4.70 -2.73 -9.14
CA LEU A 116 5.51 -2.50 -7.95
C LEU A 116 4.64 -2.27 -6.72
N VAL A 117 4.97 -2.98 -5.62
CA VAL A 117 4.53 -2.66 -4.27
C VAL A 117 5.46 -1.62 -3.66
N GLY A 118 4.91 -0.60 -3.03
CA GLY A 118 5.68 0.50 -2.44
C GLY A 118 5.83 1.69 -3.38
N PRO A 119 6.67 2.66 -3.07
CA PRO A 119 7.49 2.84 -1.85
C PRO A 119 6.71 3.26 -0.60
N ILE A 120 7.46 3.43 0.51
CA ILE A 120 6.94 3.96 1.77
C ILE A 120 6.99 5.49 1.76
N SER A 121 8.15 6.05 1.45
CA SER A 121 8.42 7.48 1.55
C SER A 121 7.93 8.24 0.33
N SER A 122 7.15 9.31 0.53
CA SER A 122 6.72 10.21 -0.56
C SER A 122 7.89 10.85 -1.29
N GLY A 123 8.98 11.20 -0.58
CA GLY A 123 10.20 11.74 -1.19
C GLY A 123 10.96 10.74 -2.09
N ILE A 124 10.66 9.45 -1.99
CA ILE A 124 11.16 8.41 -2.89
C ILE A 124 10.17 8.17 -4.03
N THR A 125 8.88 8.14 -3.73
CA THR A 125 7.82 7.81 -4.69
C THR A 125 7.74 8.82 -5.82
N ALA A 126 7.86 10.13 -5.55
CA ALA A 126 7.76 11.14 -6.58
C ALA A 126 8.85 10.99 -7.67
N PRO A 127 10.16 10.92 -7.36
CA PRO A 127 11.18 10.66 -8.37
C PRO A 127 11.07 9.29 -9.02
N LEU A 128 10.62 8.25 -8.30
CA LEU A 128 10.41 6.92 -8.89
C LEU A 128 9.30 6.94 -9.96
N LEU A 129 8.17 7.61 -9.69
CA LEU A 129 7.09 7.76 -10.66
C LEU A 129 7.55 8.53 -11.88
N SER A 130 8.17 9.72 -11.68
CA SER A 130 8.53 10.63 -12.78
C SER A 130 9.71 10.15 -13.62
N SER A 131 10.64 9.35 -13.06
CA SER A 131 11.88 8.95 -13.74
C SER A 131 11.86 7.52 -14.27
N VAL A 132 10.91 6.67 -13.86
CA VAL A 132 10.92 5.24 -14.24
C VAL A 132 9.52 4.70 -14.52
N THR A 133 8.65 4.61 -13.51
CA THR A 133 7.48 3.73 -13.60
C THR A 133 6.43 4.21 -14.57
N VAL A 134 6.17 5.53 -14.63
CA VAL A 134 5.20 6.11 -15.57
C VAL A 134 5.69 6.03 -17.01
N GLU A 135 6.99 6.26 -17.24
CA GLU A 135 7.59 6.12 -18.57
C GLU A 135 7.51 4.68 -19.08
N LYS A 136 7.83 3.73 -18.21
CA LYS A 136 7.85 2.28 -18.52
C LYS A 136 6.46 1.62 -18.44
N ASN A 137 5.40 2.37 -18.18
CA ASN A 137 4.04 1.86 -18.00
C ASN A 137 3.93 0.77 -16.92
N VAL A 138 4.57 0.97 -15.77
CA VAL A 138 4.52 0.07 -14.62
C VAL A 138 3.54 0.62 -13.58
N VAL A 139 2.59 -0.20 -13.14
CA VAL A 139 1.65 0.18 -12.09
C VAL A 139 2.32 0.15 -10.72
N VAL A 140 2.01 1.13 -9.89
CA VAL A 140 2.54 1.27 -8.52
C VAL A 140 1.39 1.29 -7.54
N VAL A 141 1.42 0.39 -6.55
CA VAL A 141 0.54 0.45 -5.37
C VAL A 141 1.38 0.79 -4.15
N ALA A 142 1.38 2.07 -3.78
CA ALA A 142 2.20 2.59 -2.69
C ALA A 142 1.64 2.17 -1.32
N THR A 143 2.54 1.84 -0.40
CA THR A 143 2.17 1.32 0.92
C THR A 143 1.98 2.40 1.98
N ALA A 144 2.73 3.51 1.91
CA ALA A 144 2.64 4.60 2.90
C ALA A 144 3.00 5.99 2.34
N SER A 145 2.98 6.18 1.02
CA SER A 145 3.25 7.46 0.37
C SER A 145 2.00 8.32 0.33
N THR A 146 1.85 9.20 1.30
CA THR A 146 0.60 9.95 1.55
C THR A 146 0.59 11.40 1.05
N SER A 147 1.73 11.93 0.54
CA SER A 147 1.82 13.32 0.06
C SER A 147 0.73 13.68 -0.96
N SER A 148 0.20 14.90 -0.84
CA SER A 148 -0.74 15.51 -1.78
C SER A 148 -0.15 15.70 -3.19
N THR A 149 1.16 15.61 -3.34
CA THR A 149 1.87 15.66 -4.63
C THR A 149 1.30 14.63 -5.61
N PHE A 150 1.00 13.41 -5.16
CA PHE A 150 0.52 12.34 -6.06
C PHE A 150 -0.89 12.59 -6.58
N THR A 151 -1.80 13.06 -5.73
CA THR A 151 -3.13 13.52 -6.17
C THR A 151 -3.01 14.63 -7.23
N ASN A 152 -2.08 15.58 -7.01
CA ASN A 152 -1.85 16.68 -7.96
C ASN A 152 -1.22 16.18 -9.27
N MET A 153 -0.28 15.25 -9.23
CA MET A 153 0.25 14.57 -10.42
C MET A 153 -0.87 13.84 -11.18
N GLY A 154 -1.76 13.13 -10.47
CA GLY A 154 -2.93 12.49 -11.08
C GLY A 154 -3.86 13.48 -11.77
N LYS A 155 -4.18 14.62 -11.12
CA LYS A 155 -5.00 15.69 -11.70
C LYS A 155 -4.41 16.30 -12.96
N ARG A 156 -3.09 16.36 -13.08
CA ARG A 156 -2.38 16.82 -14.29
C ARG A 156 -2.16 15.73 -15.32
N GLY A 157 -2.63 14.48 -15.04
CA GLY A 157 -2.44 13.32 -15.93
C GLY A 157 -1.03 12.73 -15.93
N GLU A 158 -0.15 13.21 -15.07
CA GLU A 158 1.27 12.82 -15.01
C GLU A 158 1.46 11.37 -14.54
N THR A 159 0.53 10.81 -13.76
CA THR A 159 0.57 9.40 -13.33
C THR A 159 0.06 8.42 -14.39
N LYS A 160 -0.57 8.90 -15.46
CA LYS A 160 -1.27 8.07 -16.46
C LYS A 160 -2.24 7.04 -15.86
N GLY A 161 -2.74 7.26 -14.64
CA GLY A 161 -3.61 6.33 -13.92
C GLY A 161 -2.89 5.08 -13.38
N LEU A 162 -1.55 5.09 -13.33
CA LEU A 162 -0.72 3.95 -12.92
C LEU A 162 -0.30 4.00 -11.44
N PHE A 163 -0.76 4.98 -10.70
CA PHE A 163 -0.46 5.12 -9.26
C PHE A 163 -1.70 4.90 -8.43
N PHE A 164 -1.55 4.11 -7.37
CA PHE A 164 -2.56 3.82 -6.36
C PHE A 164 -1.94 3.86 -4.97
N ARG A 165 -2.75 4.16 -3.95
CA ARG A 165 -2.38 4.04 -2.54
C ARG A 165 -3.58 3.67 -1.69
N THR A 166 -3.41 2.73 -0.79
CA THR A 166 -4.46 2.25 0.11
C THR A 166 -4.54 3.02 1.43
N LEU A 167 -3.68 4.05 1.60
CA LEU A 167 -3.76 5.04 2.68
C LEU A 167 -4.25 6.39 2.14
N PRO A 168 -5.05 7.14 2.91
CA PRO A 168 -5.54 8.44 2.50
C PRO A 168 -4.42 9.46 2.33
N ALA A 169 -4.66 10.44 1.45
CA ALA A 169 -3.73 11.55 1.22
C ALA A 169 -3.57 12.43 2.46
N ASP A 170 -2.38 13.05 2.61
CA ASP A 170 -2.10 14.07 3.64
C ASP A 170 -3.13 15.20 3.63
N ALA A 171 -3.65 15.57 2.46
CA ALA A 171 -4.74 16.53 2.32
C ALA A 171 -6.03 16.17 3.08
N LEU A 172 -6.15 14.92 3.57
CA LEU A 172 -7.22 14.49 4.47
C LEU A 172 -6.69 14.30 5.89
N GLN A 173 -5.57 13.61 6.05
CA GLN A 173 -5.01 13.26 7.36
C GLN A 173 -4.52 14.51 8.13
N ALA A 174 -3.84 15.44 7.50
CA ALA A 174 -3.36 16.66 8.14
C ALA A 174 -4.51 17.57 8.57
N VAL A 175 -5.57 17.64 7.76
CA VAL A 175 -6.79 18.36 8.12
C VAL A 175 -7.48 17.70 9.33
N ALA A 176 -7.57 16.36 9.35
CA ALA A 176 -8.09 15.62 10.50
C ALA A 176 -7.23 15.85 11.76
N ALA A 177 -5.91 15.88 11.63
CA ALA A 177 -5.00 16.22 12.73
C ALA A 177 -5.24 17.65 13.25
N ALA A 178 -5.49 18.62 12.37
CA ALA A 178 -5.81 20.00 12.75
C ALA A 178 -7.14 20.10 13.51
N ILE A 179 -8.17 19.38 13.04
CA ILE A 179 -9.47 19.29 13.74
C ILE A 179 -9.28 18.68 15.14
N MET A 180 -8.57 17.54 15.22
CA MET A 180 -8.27 16.88 16.49
C MET A 180 -7.55 17.83 17.46
N ALA A 181 -6.50 18.49 17.01
CA ALA A 181 -5.70 19.40 17.83
C ALA A 181 -6.52 20.58 18.34
N TYR A 182 -7.34 21.18 17.45
CA TYR A 182 -8.20 22.30 17.81
C TYR A 182 -9.29 21.90 18.83
N ASN A 183 -9.89 20.72 18.64
CA ASN A 183 -10.90 20.18 19.57
C ASN A 183 -10.29 19.75 20.91
N ALA A 184 -9.02 19.32 20.92
CA ALA A 184 -8.25 19.04 22.14
C ALA A 184 -7.90 20.31 22.94
N GLY A 185 -8.24 21.49 22.43
CA GLY A 185 -7.99 22.76 23.10
C GLY A 185 -6.69 23.45 22.72
N PHE A 186 -5.87 22.87 21.83
CA PHE A 186 -4.65 23.50 21.37
C PHE A 186 -4.97 24.70 20.47
N ARG A 187 -4.19 25.77 20.58
CA ARG A 187 -4.42 27.01 19.85
C ARG A 187 -3.20 27.55 19.16
N LYS A 188 -2.00 27.10 19.58
CA LYS A 188 -0.75 27.65 19.07
C LYS A 188 0.36 26.58 19.03
N PRO A 189 0.20 25.46 18.29
CA PRO A 189 1.22 24.42 18.16
C PRO A 189 2.47 24.93 17.46
N SER A 190 3.64 24.36 17.81
CA SER A 190 4.80 24.31 16.92
C SER A 190 4.76 23.05 16.08
N ILE A 191 5.30 23.11 14.88
CA ILE A 191 5.38 22.00 13.94
C ILE A 191 6.83 21.70 13.64
N LEU A 192 7.32 20.54 14.11
CA LEU A 192 8.62 20.00 13.73
C LEU A 192 8.42 18.96 12.65
N TYR A 193 8.98 19.18 11.46
CA TYR A 193 8.67 18.35 10.32
C TYR A 193 9.91 17.90 9.54
N TRP A 194 9.90 16.65 9.08
CA TRP A 194 10.93 16.14 8.20
C TRP A 194 10.99 16.94 6.89
N ASN A 195 12.19 17.40 6.52
CA ASN A 195 12.44 18.20 5.33
C ASN A 195 12.39 17.36 4.03
N ASN A 196 11.29 16.67 3.82
CA ASN A 196 10.99 15.90 2.62
C ASN A 196 9.61 16.25 2.07
N ASP A 197 9.20 15.64 0.98
CA ASP A 197 7.91 15.90 0.34
C ASP A 197 6.73 15.61 1.29
N TRP A 198 6.74 14.51 2.03
CA TRP A 198 5.72 14.19 3.01
C TRP A 198 5.58 15.24 4.12
N GLY A 199 6.68 15.56 4.78
CA GLY A 199 6.66 16.51 5.90
C GLY A 199 6.25 17.92 5.47
N LYS A 200 6.70 18.38 4.30
CA LYS A 200 6.34 19.70 3.74
C LYS A 200 4.86 19.77 3.41
N ASN A 201 4.30 18.76 2.75
CA ASN A 201 2.88 18.75 2.39
C ASN A 201 2.00 18.63 3.63
N ASN A 202 2.27 17.71 4.53
CA ASN A 202 1.52 17.53 5.76
C ASN A 202 1.52 18.81 6.61
N LYS A 203 2.70 19.42 6.83
CA LYS A 203 2.82 20.72 7.51
C LYS A 203 1.94 21.79 6.84
N THR A 204 1.95 21.90 5.52
CA THR A 204 1.21 22.94 4.80
C THR A 204 -0.30 22.77 4.97
N GLU A 205 -0.80 21.55 4.74
CA GLU A 205 -2.23 21.22 4.89
C GLU A 205 -2.71 21.42 6.34
N PHE A 206 -1.89 21.03 7.33
CA PHE A 206 -2.22 21.26 8.74
C PHE A 206 -2.29 22.75 9.07
N VAL A 207 -1.31 23.56 8.67
CA VAL A 207 -1.28 25.00 8.94
C VAL A 207 -2.49 25.71 8.36
N GLU A 208 -2.83 25.42 7.11
CA GLU A 208 -3.99 26.00 6.44
C GLU A 208 -5.29 25.63 7.16
N ALA A 209 -5.48 24.36 7.48
CA ALA A 209 -6.65 23.87 8.19
C ALA A 209 -6.76 24.43 9.61
N PHE A 210 -5.66 24.45 10.36
CA PHE A 210 -5.64 24.93 11.73
C PHE A 210 -5.95 26.44 11.83
N LYS A 211 -5.42 27.23 10.90
CA LYS A 211 -5.78 28.65 10.78
C LYS A 211 -7.22 28.86 10.38
N ALA A 212 -7.78 28.06 9.47
CA ALA A 212 -9.20 28.12 9.11
C ALA A 212 -10.13 27.76 10.27
N LEU A 213 -9.67 26.99 11.26
CA LEU A 213 -10.36 26.71 12.50
C LEU A 213 -10.26 27.85 13.54
N GLY A 214 -9.40 28.86 13.32
CA GLY A 214 -9.17 29.99 14.22
C GLY A 214 -7.96 29.80 15.15
N GLY A 215 -7.11 28.80 14.91
CA GLY A 215 -5.84 28.63 15.61
C GLY A 215 -4.72 29.46 14.99
N ASP A 216 -3.59 29.51 15.69
CA ASP A 216 -2.35 30.13 15.21
C ASP A 216 -1.20 29.09 15.26
N ILE A 217 -0.06 29.39 14.67
CA ILE A 217 1.12 28.51 14.65
C ILE A 217 2.29 29.26 15.30
N ALA A 218 2.90 28.66 16.31
CA ALA A 218 4.06 29.25 16.97
C ALA A 218 5.28 29.23 16.06
N GLN A 219 5.65 28.04 15.58
CA GLN A 219 6.79 27.84 14.68
C GLN A 219 6.54 26.70 13.69
N THR A 220 7.23 26.73 12.55
CA THR A 220 7.35 25.60 11.62
C THR A 220 8.83 25.35 11.34
N VAL A 221 9.36 24.26 11.86
CA VAL A 221 10.81 23.99 11.84
C VAL A 221 11.10 22.72 11.05
N PRO A 222 11.84 22.79 9.94
CA PRO A 222 12.29 21.60 9.23
C PRO A 222 13.46 20.95 9.94
N PHE A 223 13.56 19.61 9.86
CA PHE A 223 14.76 18.87 10.24
C PHE A 223 15.17 17.89 9.13
N ASN A 224 16.45 17.54 9.06
CA ASN A 224 16.95 16.44 8.27
C ASN A 224 17.20 15.24 9.19
N PRO A 225 16.96 13.99 8.77
CA PRO A 225 17.11 12.81 9.61
C PRO A 225 18.58 12.47 9.92
N ASP A 226 18.77 11.54 10.85
CA ASP A 226 20.05 10.94 11.22
C ASP A 226 21.11 11.94 11.77
N GLN A 227 20.64 13.06 12.35
CA GLN A 227 21.55 14.00 13.03
C GLN A 227 21.98 13.48 14.41
N ALA A 228 23.17 13.90 14.84
CA ALA A 228 23.67 13.60 16.16
C ALA A 228 22.89 14.34 17.27
N SER A 229 22.33 15.52 16.96
CA SER A 229 21.55 16.34 17.88
C SER A 229 20.56 17.22 17.12
N TYR A 230 19.40 17.43 17.71
CA TYR A 230 18.34 18.30 17.20
C TYR A 230 18.10 19.54 18.08
N ARG A 231 19.09 19.88 18.92
CA ARG A 231 18.98 21.01 19.86
C ARG A 231 18.58 22.31 19.17
N ALA A 232 19.15 22.63 18.02
CA ALA A 232 18.86 23.88 17.29
C ALA A 232 17.40 23.91 16.82
N GLU A 233 16.91 22.82 16.24
CA GLU A 233 15.55 22.70 15.76
C GLU A 233 14.54 22.75 16.92
N ILE A 234 14.85 22.07 18.03
CA ILE A 234 14.00 22.09 19.23
C ILE A 234 13.97 23.47 19.86
N THR A 235 15.12 24.12 20.06
CA THR A 235 15.17 25.48 20.59
C THR A 235 14.33 26.44 19.74
N LYS A 236 14.45 26.34 18.43
CA LYS A 236 13.64 27.14 17.51
C LYS A 236 12.15 26.80 17.58
N SER A 237 11.81 25.55 17.77
CA SER A 237 10.41 25.11 17.89
C SER A 237 9.75 25.63 19.18
N LEU A 238 10.53 26.00 20.21
CA LEU A 238 10.03 26.58 21.46
C LEU A 238 9.83 28.12 21.38
N GLU A 239 10.38 28.77 20.35
CA GLU A 239 10.14 30.20 20.15
C GLU A 239 8.64 30.48 19.90
N GLY A 240 8.16 31.60 20.43
CA GLY A 240 6.77 32.02 20.27
C GLY A 240 5.80 31.39 21.26
N ASN A 241 6.31 30.67 22.28
CA ASN A 241 5.53 30.04 23.35
C ASN A 241 4.44 29.11 22.82
N PRO A 242 4.80 27.96 22.21
CA PRO A 242 3.83 26.98 21.76
C PRO A 242 3.08 26.36 22.92
N ASP A 243 1.83 25.95 22.71
CA ASP A 243 1.03 25.17 23.66
C ASP A 243 1.17 23.64 23.45
N SER A 244 1.69 23.23 22.31
CA SER A 244 1.83 21.84 21.90
C SER A 244 2.86 21.68 20.78
N LEU A 245 3.28 20.42 20.52
CA LEU A 245 4.15 20.07 19.41
C LEU A 245 3.46 19.08 18.45
N TYR A 246 3.35 19.47 17.18
CA TYR A 246 3.04 18.53 16.09
C TYR A 246 4.34 17.97 15.53
N MET A 247 4.56 16.65 15.74
CA MET A 247 5.81 15.97 15.42
C MET A 247 5.66 15.12 14.14
N LEU A 248 6.11 15.64 13.01
CA LEU A 248 6.14 14.94 11.72
C LEU A 248 7.51 14.30 11.50
N SER A 249 7.77 13.17 12.19
CA SER A 249 9.07 12.52 12.26
C SER A 249 8.99 11.03 11.92
N ASN A 250 10.16 10.40 11.75
CA ASN A 250 10.31 8.94 11.87
C ASN A 250 10.50 8.56 13.35
N ILE A 251 10.41 7.27 13.68
CA ILE A 251 10.49 6.80 15.06
C ILE A 251 11.86 7.12 15.70
N GLN A 252 12.97 6.86 15.00
CA GLN A 252 14.32 6.99 15.56
C GLN A 252 14.64 8.44 15.91
N ASP A 253 14.40 9.37 15.00
CA ASP A 253 14.62 10.79 15.23
C ASP A 253 13.55 11.36 16.16
N GLY A 254 12.31 10.88 16.09
CA GLY A 254 11.21 11.24 16.97
C GLY A 254 11.53 11.02 18.44
N VAL A 255 12.20 9.91 18.79
CA VAL A 255 12.69 9.66 20.16
C VAL A 255 13.69 10.74 20.61
N LYS A 256 14.61 11.15 19.72
CA LYS A 256 15.59 12.21 20.03
C LYS A 256 14.89 13.57 20.17
N HIS A 257 13.97 13.90 19.25
CA HIS A 257 13.18 15.13 19.30
C HIS A 257 12.38 15.23 20.59
N PHE A 258 11.73 14.12 20.96
CA PHE A 258 10.92 14.07 22.18
C PHE A 258 11.76 14.30 23.43
N ARG A 259 12.91 13.63 23.55
CA ARG A 259 13.86 13.79 24.68
C ARG A 259 14.39 15.23 24.77
N ASP A 260 14.80 15.82 23.66
CA ASP A 260 15.28 17.19 23.63
C ASP A 260 14.15 18.18 23.95
N TRP A 261 12.92 17.96 23.46
CA TRP A 261 11.74 18.78 23.77
C TRP A 261 11.45 18.84 25.26
N ILE A 262 11.43 17.67 25.94
CA ILE A 262 11.23 17.57 27.38
C ILE A 262 12.41 18.23 28.15
N ARG A 263 13.62 17.99 27.69
CA ARG A 263 14.84 18.56 28.31
C ARG A 263 14.88 20.08 28.30
N PHE A 264 14.28 20.71 27.30
CA PHE A 264 14.18 22.16 27.15
C PHE A 264 12.85 22.72 27.65
N ASP A 265 12.17 22.02 28.55
CA ASP A 265 10.93 22.43 29.20
C ASP A 265 9.79 22.76 28.24
N GLY A 266 9.73 22.07 27.08
CA GLY A 266 8.63 22.15 26.14
C GLY A 266 7.33 21.63 26.75
N PRO A 267 6.15 22.22 26.38
CA PRO A 267 4.86 21.75 26.87
C PRO A 267 4.64 20.28 26.50
N GLN A 268 4.16 19.49 27.48
CA GLN A 268 3.96 18.05 27.34
C GLN A 268 2.61 17.72 26.66
N ASN A 269 2.31 18.44 25.60
CA ASN A 269 1.15 18.23 24.74
C ASN A 269 1.64 17.91 23.32
N PHE A 270 1.21 16.78 22.77
CA PHE A 270 1.73 16.30 21.50
C PHE A 270 0.61 15.96 20.54
N ILE A 271 0.84 16.26 19.27
CA ILE A 271 0.02 15.85 18.13
C ILE A 271 0.88 14.91 17.31
N MET A 272 0.43 13.68 17.13
CA MET A 272 1.18 12.60 16.52
C MET A 272 0.47 12.06 15.28
N PRO A 273 1.14 12.05 14.10
CA PRO A 273 0.59 11.43 12.89
C PRO A 273 0.64 9.90 13.00
N GLN A 274 -0.06 9.22 12.09
CA GLN A 274 -0.09 7.75 12.03
C GLN A 274 1.30 7.10 12.08
N GLY A 275 2.31 7.70 11.42
CA GLY A 275 3.68 7.16 11.41
C GLY A 275 4.35 7.08 12.78
N MET A 276 3.83 7.78 13.77
CA MET A 276 4.30 7.74 15.17
C MET A 276 3.46 6.82 16.07
N ASN A 277 2.39 6.22 15.53
CA ASN A 277 1.55 5.25 16.23
C ASN A 277 2.16 3.84 16.16
N ASP A 278 3.24 3.65 16.92
CA ASP A 278 3.99 2.39 16.97
C ASP A 278 4.43 2.10 18.40
N SER A 279 4.27 0.86 18.85
CA SER A 279 4.62 0.45 20.21
C SER A 279 6.09 0.68 20.53
N SER A 280 6.99 0.49 19.55
CA SER A 280 8.43 0.70 19.77
C SER A 280 8.79 2.15 20.12
N PHE A 281 8.04 3.14 19.58
CA PHE A 281 8.17 4.54 19.97
C PHE A 281 7.71 4.75 21.43
N VAL A 282 6.53 4.23 21.76
CA VAL A 282 5.95 4.35 23.11
C VAL A 282 6.81 3.68 24.16
N ASP A 283 7.28 2.46 23.90
CA ASP A 283 8.14 1.70 24.82
C ASP A 283 9.47 2.42 25.06
N THR A 284 10.00 3.09 24.04
CA THR A 284 11.29 3.81 24.13
C THR A 284 11.15 5.16 24.84
N VAL A 285 10.06 5.88 24.62
CA VAL A 285 9.80 7.21 25.20
C VAL A 285 9.26 7.10 26.62
N GLY A 286 8.39 6.13 26.86
CA GLY A 286 7.70 5.90 28.11
C GLY A 286 6.25 6.43 28.11
N HIS A 287 5.36 5.63 28.66
CA HIS A 287 3.91 5.89 28.65
C HIS A 287 3.53 7.18 29.38
N ASP A 288 4.15 7.44 30.53
CA ASP A 288 3.83 8.60 31.36
C ASP A 288 4.07 9.94 30.64
N LEU A 289 5.10 9.99 29.81
CA LEU A 289 5.45 11.19 29.06
C LEU A 289 4.48 11.45 27.88
N LEU A 290 3.82 10.40 27.40
CA LEU A 290 2.89 10.47 26.28
C LEU A 290 1.40 10.53 26.70
N LYS A 291 1.11 10.65 28.00
CA LYS A 291 -0.28 10.70 28.51
C LYS A 291 -1.15 11.80 27.90
N ASN A 292 -0.53 12.92 27.48
CA ASN A 292 -1.22 14.03 26.82
C ASN A 292 -1.02 14.03 25.29
N ALA A 293 -0.44 12.96 24.73
CA ALA A 293 -0.31 12.82 23.29
C ALA A 293 -1.65 12.42 22.66
N TRP A 294 -1.96 13.05 21.54
CA TRP A 294 -3.07 12.74 20.67
C TRP A 294 -2.54 12.15 19.37
N PHE A 295 -3.03 10.99 19.01
CA PHE A 295 -2.65 10.30 17.78
C PHE A 295 -3.81 10.32 16.81
N ILE A 296 -3.52 10.60 15.54
CA ILE A 296 -4.48 10.54 14.45
C ILE A 296 -4.10 9.39 13.52
N SER A 297 -5.06 8.56 13.17
CA SER A 297 -4.86 7.48 12.20
C SER A 297 -6.08 7.36 11.30
N PRO A 298 -5.92 6.84 10.06
CA PRO A 298 -7.05 6.41 9.28
C PRO A 298 -7.87 5.39 10.05
N GLY A 299 -9.20 5.54 10.01
CA GLY A 299 -10.10 4.57 10.61
C GLY A 299 -10.10 3.28 9.81
N THR A 300 -9.80 2.18 10.48
CA THR A 300 -9.85 0.83 9.89
C THR A 300 -10.95 0.06 10.57
N PRO A 301 -12.14 -0.10 9.95
CA PRO A 301 -13.20 -0.90 10.55
C PRO A 301 -12.75 -2.34 10.72
N ALA A 302 -13.08 -2.95 11.86
CA ALA A 302 -12.86 -4.38 12.06
C ALA A 302 -13.53 -5.18 10.95
N ASN A 303 -12.76 -6.03 10.27
CA ASN A 303 -13.26 -6.87 9.18
C ASN A 303 -12.44 -8.16 9.07
N SER A 304 -12.94 -9.10 8.27
CA SER A 304 -12.30 -10.42 8.12
C SER A 304 -10.89 -10.37 7.54
N SER A 305 -10.60 -9.41 6.64
CA SER A 305 -9.25 -9.25 6.06
C SER A 305 -8.24 -8.81 7.10
N LEU A 306 -8.61 -7.83 7.94
CA LEU A 306 -7.76 -7.34 9.02
C LEU A 306 -7.48 -8.45 10.03
N ASN A 307 -8.53 -9.13 10.51
CA ASN A 307 -8.38 -10.21 11.49
C ASN A 307 -7.51 -11.34 10.97
N GLN A 308 -7.70 -11.74 9.71
CA GLN A 308 -6.91 -12.81 9.09
C GLN A 308 -5.44 -12.38 8.91
N MET A 309 -5.21 -11.17 8.40
CA MET A 309 -3.87 -10.60 8.23
C MET A 309 -3.13 -10.55 9.57
N GLU A 310 -3.76 -10.01 10.62
CA GLU A 310 -3.14 -9.90 11.94
C GLU A 310 -2.81 -11.28 12.53
N SER A 311 -3.73 -12.23 12.44
CA SER A 311 -3.54 -13.59 12.94
C SER A 311 -2.38 -14.30 12.22
N ASP A 312 -2.34 -14.25 10.89
CA ASP A 312 -1.32 -14.94 10.10
C ASP A 312 0.05 -14.27 10.23
N PHE A 313 0.08 -12.94 10.32
CA PHE A 313 1.31 -12.18 10.55
C PHE A 313 1.95 -12.55 11.90
N GLN A 314 1.15 -12.55 12.98
CA GLN A 314 1.62 -12.91 14.31
C GLN A 314 2.14 -14.36 14.36
N LYS A 315 1.41 -15.29 13.77
CA LYS A 315 1.81 -16.71 13.72
C LYS A 315 3.12 -16.93 12.99
N ARG A 316 3.32 -16.20 11.88
CA ARG A 316 4.45 -16.43 10.99
C ARG A 316 5.75 -15.81 11.49
N TRP A 317 5.70 -14.62 12.07
CA TRP A 317 6.90 -13.88 12.43
C TRP A 317 7.08 -13.64 13.95
N ASP A 318 6.16 -14.14 14.77
CA ASP A 318 6.14 -13.88 16.22
C ASP A 318 6.36 -12.38 16.52
N ALA A 319 5.67 -11.53 15.78
CA ALA A 319 5.83 -10.09 15.81
C ALA A 319 4.47 -9.39 15.77
N SER A 320 4.38 -8.19 16.36
CA SER A 320 3.15 -7.43 16.33
C SER A 320 2.65 -7.20 14.89
N PRO A 321 1.41 -7.57 14.58
CA PRO A 321 0.78 -7.24 13.29
C PRO A 321 0.36 -5.78 13.20
N LYS A 322 0.28 -5.08 14.34
CA LYS A 322 -0.17 -3.69 14.44
C LYS A 322 0.97 -2.72 14.20
N GLY A 323 0.68 -1.63 13.51
CA GLY A 323 1.60 -0.54 13.25
C GLY A 323 1.46 0.06 11.86
N PRO A 324 2.08 1.21 11.63
CA PRO A 324 1.91 1.99 10.40
C PRO A 324 2.22 1.20 9.13
N GLY A 325 1.34 1.27 8.14
CA GLY A 325 1.55 0.74 6.79
C GLY A 325 1.49 -0.79 6.64
N ARG A 326 1.34 -1.59 7.71
CA ARG A 326 1.29 -3.05 7.60
C ARG A 326 0.05 -3.53 6.86
N THR A 327 -1.14 -3.00 7.21
CA THR A 327 -2.40 -3.29 6.52
C THR A 327 -2.34 -2.87 5.04
N SER A 328 -1.81 -1.68 4.78
CA SER A 328 -1.63 -1.15 3.44
C SER A 328 -0.61 -1.96 2.62
N GLY A 329 0.47 -2.43 3.23
CA GLY A 329 1.42 -3.35 2.58
C GLY A 329 0.75 -4.64 2.15
N TYR A 330 -0.02 -5.25 3.04
CA TYR A 330 -0.79 -6.45 2.74
C TYR A 330 -1.75 -6.26 1.56
N ASP A 331 -2.56 -5.19 1.61
CA ASP A 331 -3.53 -4.89 0.55
C ASP A 331 -2.85 -4.58 -0.79
N SER A 332 -1.68 -3.93 -0.78
CA SER A 332 -0.91 -3.68 -1.99
C SER A 332 -0.45 -4.98 -2.66
N GLY A 333 0.00 -5.95 -1.87
CA GLY A 333 0.38 -7.28 -2.35
C GLY A 333 -0.82 -8.05 -2.91
N VAL A 334 -1.96 -8.03 -2.19
CA VAL A 334 -3.20 -8.68 -2.63
C VAL A 334 -3.70 -8.06 -3.94
N LEU A 335 -3.79 -6.74 -4.03
CA LEU A 335 -4.33 -6.06 -5.19
C LEU A 335 -3.54 -6.35 -6.47
N ILE A 336 -2.22 -6.28 -6.41
CA ILE A 336 -1.37 -6.60 -7.57
C ILE A 336 -1.48 -8.08 -7.92
N GLY A 337 -1.37 -8.97 -6.92
CA GLY A 337 -1.48 -10.41 -7.14
C GLY A 337 -2.81 -10.81 -7.73
N LEU A 338 -3.92 -10.32 -7.16
CA LEU A 338 -5.27 -10.62 -7.66
C LEU A 338 -5.51 -10.02 -9.05
N ALA A 339 -4.94 -8.85 -9.36
CA ALA A 339 -5.03 -8.27 -10.70
C ALA A 339 -4.29 -9.12 -11.74
N MET A 340 -3.12 -9.67 -11.42
CA MET A 340 -2.38 -10.58 -12.31
C MET A 340 -3.16 -11.89 -12.54
N VAL A 341 -3.67 -12.51 -11.48
CA VAL A 341 -4.50 -13.73 -11.61
C VAL A 341 -5.77 -13.45 -12.42
N THR A 342 -6.39 -12.28 -12.23
CA THR A 342 -7.58 -11.87 -13.01
C THR A 342 -7.25 -11.69 -14.50
N ALA A 343 -6.07 -11.10 -14.80
CA ALA A 343 -5.61 -10.95 -16.18
C ALA A 343 -5.38 -12.32 -16.83
N ASP A 344 -4.75 -13.26 -16.13
CA ASP A 344 -4.56 -14.64 -16.62
C ASP A 344 -5.91 -15.34 -16.90
N ILE A 345 -6.87 -15.27 -15.97
CA ILE A 345 -8.21 -15.87 -16.15
C ILE A 345 -8.91 -15.29 -17.37
N ARG A 346 -8.73 -14.00 -17.66
CA ARG A 346 -9.34 -13.30 -18.79
C ARG A 346 -8.51 -13.37 -20.08
N GLY A 347 -7.34 -14.02 -20.08
CA GLY A 347 -6.43 -14.08 -21.24
C GLY A 347 -5.89 -12.70 -21.65
N MET A 348 -5.67 -11.80 -20.70
CA MET A 348 -5.19 -10.43 -20.93
C MET A 348 -3.67 -10.33 -20.71
N ASP A 349 -3.03 -9.37 -21.37
CA ASP A 349 -1.60 -9.08 -21.18
C ASP A 349 -1.32 -8.58 -19.74
N ILE A 350 -0.23 -9.08 -19.14
CA ILE A 350 0.27 -8.61 -17.84
C ILE A 350 1.11 -7.33 -18.05
N LYS A 351 0.42 -6.22 -18.27
CA LYS A 351 1.02 -4.88 -18.45
C LYS A 351 0.43 -3.90 -17.45
N GLY A 352 1.21 -2.90 -17.04
CA GLY A 352 0.77 -1.93 -16.03
C GLY A 352 -0.59 -1.28 -16.32
N PRO A 353 -0.89 -0.78 -17.55
CA PRO A 353 -2.21 -0.23 -17.83
C PRO A 353 -3.36 -1.24 -17.70
N THR A 354 -3.14 -2.50 -18.10
CA THR A 354 -4.11 -3.59 -17.93
C THR A 354 -4.35 -3.86 -16.45
N LEU A 355 -3.26 -4.00 -15.67
CA LEU A 355 -3.34 -4.23 -14.23
C LEU A 355 -4.00 -3.06 -13.51
N ALA A 356 -3.69 -1.81 -13.88
CA ALA A 356 -4.31 -0.63 -13.30
C ALA A 356 -5.83 -0.59 -13.53
N LYS A 357 -6.29 -0.99 -14.72
CA LYS A 357 -7.72 -1.12 -15.03
C LYS A 357 -8.37 -2.19 -14.15
N ILE A 358 -7.75 -3.38 -14.08
CA ILE A 358 -8.26 -4.49 -13.26
C ILE A 358 -8.29 -4.12 -11.78
N ILE A 359 -7.25 -3.47 -11.23
CA ILE A 359 -7.24 -3.00 -9.83
C ILE A 359 -8.47 -2.12 -9.54
N ARG A 360 -8.86 -1.22 -10.45
CA ARG A 360 -10.06 -0.38 -10.29
C ARG A 360 -11.35 -1.21 -10.31
N GLU A 361 -11.43 -2.22 -11.17
CA GLU A 361 -12.58 -3.12 -11.25
C GLU A 361 -12.73 -3.95 -9.96
N LEU A 362 -11.61 -4.45 -9.41
CA LEU A 362 -11.59 -5.25 -8.18
C LEU A 362 -11.93 -4.44 -6.91
N THR A 363 -11.93 -3.13 -7.00
CA THR A 363 -12.16 -2.19 -5.88
C THR A 363 -13.38 -1.28 -6.10
N GLY A 364 -14.23 -1.62 -7.05
CA GLY A 364 -15.46 -0.89 -7.32
C GLY A 364 -16.56 -1.20 -6.30
N PRO A 365 -17.36 -0.19 -5.88
CA PRO A 365 -18.34 -0.36 -4.78
C PRO A 365 -19.59 -1.15 -5.18
N THR A 366 -19.70 -1.63 -6.42
CA THR A 366 -20.88 -2.35 -6.94
C THR A 366 -20.74 -3.86 -6.86
N GLY A 367 -19.53 -4.39 -6.65
CA GLY A 367 -19.26 -5.83 -6.60
C GLY A 367 -19.65 -6.49 -5.28
N LYS A 368 -19.69 -7.81 -5.29
CA LYS A 368 -19.82 -8.61 -4.07
C LYS A 368 -18.57 -8.49 -3.20
N HIS A 369 -18.73 -8.32 -1.89
CA HIS A 369 -17.62 -8.22 -0.95
C HIS A 369 -16.81 -9.52 -0.90
N HIS A 370 -15.49 -9.39 -1.07
CA HIS A 370 -14.53 -10.44 -0.86
C HIS A 370 -13.40 -9.95 0.05
N TYR A 371 -12.89 -10.85 0.89
CA TYR A 371 -11.96 -10.52 1.96
C TYR A 371 -10.58 -11.14 1.71
N GLY A 372 -9.56 -10.65 2.43
CA GLY A 372 -8.22 -11.20 2.43
C GLY A 372 -8.11 -12.60 3.04
N GLY A 373 -6.88 -13.12 3.10
CA GLY A 373 -6.58 -14.48 3.51
C GLY A 373 -6.78 -15.50 2.38
N VAL A 374 -6.20 -16.66 2.51
CA VAL A 374 -6.25 -17.71 1.44
C VAL A 374 -7.68 -18.09 1.08
N SER A 375 -8.56 -18.29 2.07
CA SER A 375 -9.97 -18.63 1.82
C SER A 375 -10.72 -17.53 1.11
N GLY A 376 -10.58 -16.26 1.57
CA GLY A 376 -11.26 -15.13 0.94
C GLY A 376 -10.77 -14.87 -0.48
N MET A 377 -9.47 -15.03 -0.75
CA MET A 377 -8.91 -14.93 -2.09
C MET A 377 -9.39 -16.06 -3.00
N LYS A 378 -9.56 -17.27 -2.47
CA LYS A 378 -10.15 -18.39 -3.20
C LYS A 378 -11.58 -18.09 -3.65
N ASP A 379 -12.39 -17.55 -2.74
CA ASP A 379 -13.77 -17.14 -3.05
C ASP A 379 -13.80 -16.00 -4.08
N ALA A 380 -12.88 -15.01 -3.98
CA ALA A 380 -12.76 -13.92 -4.93
C ALA A 380 -12.39 -14.43 -6.33
N ILE A 381 -11.36 -15.28 -6.44
CA ILE A 381 -10.92 -15.88 -7.71
C ILE A 381 -12.04 -16.74 -8.33
N ALA A 382 -12.77 -17.52 -7.53
CA ALA A 382 -13.89 -18.31 -8.02
C ALA A 382 -15.05 -17.45 -8.56
N SER A 383 -15.32 -16.28 -7.96
CA SER A 383 -16.28 -15.31 -8.46
C SER A 383 -15.81 -14.68 -9.78
N ILE A 384 -14.53 -14.30 -9.87
CA ILE A 384 -13.92 -13.77 -11.11
C ILE A 384 -14.00 -14.79 -12.24
N GLN A 385 -13.75 -16.08 -11.99
CA GLN A 385 -13.90 -17.15 -13.00
C GLN A 385 -15.32 -17.27 -13.55
N LYS A 386 -16.34 -16.94 -12.75
CA LYS A 386 -17.75 -16.92 -13.16
C LYS A 386 -18.15 -15.65 -13.92
N GLY A 387 -17.27 -14.64 -13.95
CA GLY A 387 -17.55 -13.34 -14.52
C GLY A 387 -18.31 -12.39 -13.58
N ASP A 388 -18.34 -12.71 -12.28
CA ASP A 388 -18.98 -11.84 -11.28
C ASP A 388 -18.10 -10.62 -10.98
N ASP A 389 -18.74 -9.48 -10.73
CA ASP A 389 -18.08 -8.30 -10.20
C ASP A 389 -17.79 -8.51 -8.71
N ILE A 390 -16.58 -8.19 -8.30
CA ILE A 390 -16.15 -8.26 -6.90
C ILE A 390 -15.80 -6.87 -6.35
N TRP A 391 -15.93 -6.72 -5.04
CA TRP A 391 -15.38 -5.60 -4.29
C TRP A 391 -14.44 -6.13 -3.20
N TYR A 392 -13.13 -5.91 -3.40
CA TYR A 392 -12.15 -6.30 -2.40
C TYR A 392 -12.23 -5.39 -1.17
N VAL A 393 -12.53 -5.99 -0.03
CA VAL A 393 -12.47 -5.37 1.29
C VAL A 393 -11.16 -5.75 1.92
N GLY A 394 -10.21 -4.84 1.91
CA GLY A 394 -8.84 -5.06 2.37
C GLY A 394 -8.69 -5.04 3.90
N ALA A 395 -7.47 -5.27 4.36
CA ALA A 395 -7.11 -5.06 5.76
C ALA A 395 -7.20 -3.58 6.17
N THR A 396 -7.10 -2.65 5.22
CA THR A 396 -7.36 -1.21 5.42
C THR A 396 -8.86 -0.86 5.40
N GLY A 397 -9.74 -1.82 5.14
CA GLY A 397 -11.18 -1.63 4.96
C GLY A 397 -11.63 -1.71 3.50
N PRO A 398 -12.87 -1.27 3.19
CA PRO A 398 -13.35 -1.24 1.82
C PRO A 398 -12.52 -0.30 0.96
N ILE A 399 -11.85 -0.84 -0.06
CA ILE A 399 -11.02 -0.03 -0.96
C ILE A 399 -11.89 0.45 -2.12
N ASN A 400 -11.90 1.76 -2.34
CA ASN A 400 -12.57 2.40 -3.46
C ASN A 400 -11.68 3.56 -3.93
N PHE A 401 -11.00 3.35 -5.05
CA PHE A 401 -10.09 4.36 -5.59
C PHE A 401 -10.84 5.45 -6.36
N ASP A 402 -10.51 6.69 -6.03
CA ASP A 402 -10.91 7.83 -6.87
C ASP A 402 -10.21 7.81 -8.24
N PRO A 403 -10.54 8.71 -9.18
CA PRO A 403 -9.88 8.77 -10.49
C PRO A 403 -8.34 8.93 -10.43
N TYR A 404 -7.80 9.40 -9.31
CA TYR A 404 -6.37 9.66 -9.13
C TYR A 404 -5.63 8.53 -8.40
N GLY A 405 -6.36 7.46 -7.99
CA GLY A 405 -5.82 6.32 -7.28
C GLY A 405 -5.71 6.52 -5.77
N ASP A 406 -6.44 7.49 -5.23
CA ASP A 406 -6.52 7.77 -3.80
C ASP A 406 -7.73 7.08 -3.16
N VAL A 407 -7.62 6.78 -1.87
CA VAL A 407 -8.75 6.37 -1.02
C VAL A 407 -9.12 7.49 -0.05
N ALA A 408 -10.39 7.52 0.36
CA ALA A 408 -10.88 8.41 1.40
C ALA A 408 -11.56 7.57 2.49
N VAL A 409 -11.10 7.74 3.72
CA VAL A 409 -11.64 7.06 4.90
C VAL A 409 -11.78 8.06 6.05
N PRO A 410 -12.71 7.85 7.01
CA PRO A 410 -12.74 8.64 8.23
C PRO A 410 -11.48 8.41 9.05
N PHE A 411 -11.24 9.27 10.05
CA PHE A 411 -10.08 9.16 10.92
C PHE A 411 -10.51 8.88 12.36
N VAL A 412 -9.64 8.17 13.08
CA VAL A 412 -9.79 7.89 14.51
C VAL A 412 -8.78 8.70 15.31
N GLN A 413 -9.25 9.20 16.45
CA GLN A 413 -8.44 9.89 17.44
C GLN A 413 -8.10 8.90 18.53
N MET A 414 -6.84 8.78 18.88
CA MET A 414 -6.37 7.83 19.88
C MET A 414 -5.54 8.51 20.96
N LYS A 415 -5.59 7.94 22.15
CA LYS A 415 -4.74 8.27 23.29
C LYS A 415 -4.10 7.01 23.86
N LEU A 416 -3.06 7.18 24.66
CA LEU A 416 -2.48 6.09 25.45
C LEU A 416 -3.19 6.01 26.79
N GLU A 417 -3.80 4.88 27.08
CA GLU A 417 -4.42 4.57 28.36
C GLU A 417 -4.01 3.16 28.81
N GLY A 418 -3.39 3.07 29.97
CA GLY A 418 -2.92 1.81 30.53
C GLY A 418 -1.84 1.11 29.70
N GLY A 419 -1.11 1.87 28.86
CA GLY A 419 -0.08 1.34 27.98
C GLY A 419 -0.53 1.00 26.57
N ASP A 420 -1.84 0.99 26.31
CA ASP A 420 -2.41 0.66 25.00
C ASP A 420 -2.98 1.90 24.30
N TYR A 421 -2.97 1.85 22.96
CA TYR A 421 -3.69 2.83 22.14
C TYR A 421 -5.20 2.59 22.22
N LYS A 422 -5.96 3.59 22.69
CA LYS A 422 -7.41 3.54 22.74
C LYS A 422 -8.02 4.61 21.85
N GLU A 423 -9.01 4.22 21.07
CA GLU A 423 -9.83 5.16 20.32
C GLU A 423 -10.70 5.98 21.30
N VAL A 424 -10.57 7.30 21.21
CA VAL A 424 -11.31 8.26 22.05
C VAL A 424 -12.25 9.14 21.26
N GLY A 425 -12.31 8.99 19.93
CA GLY A 425 -13.20 9.71 19.05
C GLY A 425 -12.90 9.50 17.57
N GLY A 426 -13.79 9.99 16.73
CA GLY A 426 -13.67 9.94 15.28
C GLY A 426 -13.74 11.33 14.64
N ILE A 427 -13.22 11.44 13.41
CA ILE A 427 -13.36 12.59 12.54
C ILE A 427 -13.88 12.09 11.20
N SER A 428 -15.08 12.52 10.82
CA SER A 428 -15.71 12.10 9.58
C SER A 428 -15.10 12.81 8.37
N LEU A 429 -15.31 12.22 7.19
CA LEU A 429 -14.92 12.86 5.93
C LEU A 429 -15.67 14.18 5.71
N ASP A 430 -16.92 14.30 6.20
CA ASP A 430 -17.71 15.53 6.08
C ASP A 430 -17.05 16.67 6.88
N GLN A 431 -16.62 16.41 8.12
CA GLN A 431 -15.87 17.39 8.92
C GLN A 431 -14.57 17.82 8.23
N VAL A 432 -13.82 16.86 7.67
CA VAL A 432 -12.59 17.16 6.89
C VAL A 432 -12.93 18.04 5.68
N ASN A 433 -13.97 17.69 4.92
CA ASN A 433 -14.38 18.42 3.72
C ASN A 433 -14.91 19.83 4.04
N GLU A 434 -15.60 20.01 5.17
CA GLU A 434 -16.04 21.32 5.65
C GLU A 434 -14.84 22.25 5.91
N VAL A 435 -13.82 21.77 6.63
CA VAL A 435 -12.61 22.57 6.90
C VAL A 435 -11.85 22.86 5.60
N LYS A 436 -11.74 21.89 4.68
CA LYS A 436 -11.14 22.13 3.36
C LYS A 436 -11.91 23.15 2.53
N ALA A 437 -13.22 23.23 2.66
CA ALA A 437 -14.02 24.27 2.02
C ALA A 437 -13.73 25.65 2.62
N LYS A 438 -13.60 25.76 3.95
CA LYS A 438 -13.16 27.01 4.62
C LYS A 438 -11.77 27.46 4.16
N VAL A 439 -10.80 26.54 4.09
CA VAL A 439 -9.45 26.83 3.56
C VAL A 439 -9.52 27.40 2.15
N ARG A 440 -10.35 26.81 1.28
CA ARG A 440 -10.52 27.32 -0.10
C ARG A 440 -11.13 28.72 -0.18
N SER A 441 -12.06 29.04 0.73
CA SER A 441 -12.69 30.38 0.76
C SER A 441 -11.77 31.48 1.31
N MET A 442 -10.65 31.11 1.95
CA MET A 442 -9.66 32.06 2.49
C MET A 442 -8.50 32.36 1.50
N LYS A 443 -8.41 31.60 0.40
CA LYS A 443 -7.44 31.81 -0.70
C LYS A 443 -8.05 32.65 -1.80
#